data_7dc32a780bfd241898ad3f74b93df2e1
#
_entry.id   7dc32a780bfd241898ad3f74b93df2e1
#
_cell.length_a   1.000
_cell.length_b   1.000
_cell.length_c   1.000
_cell.angle_alpha   90.00
_cell.angle_beta   90.00
_cell.angle_gamma   90.00
#
_symmetry.space_group_name_H-M   'P 1'
#
loop_
_entity.id
_entity.type
_entity.pdbx_description
1 polymer ?
#
loop_
_entity_poly.entity_id
_entity_poly.type
_entity_poly.pdbx_seq_one_letter_code
_entity_poly.pdbx_strand_id
1 'polypeptide(L)'
;MSDLSHIRNFSIIAHIDHGKSTIADRFIQLCGGLADREMAAQVLDSMAIERERGITIKSQSVTLPFTSQDGKTYQLNFIDTPGHVDFSYEVSRSLAACEGALLVVDAAQGVEAQSVANCYTAITQGLEVIPVLNKMDLPQAEPEQVINEIENIIGIEATDAVRCSAKTGEGITDILEELVKKVPAPLGDVDAPLQALIIDSWFDNYLGVVSLVRVMQGTLSVKNKIIAKTIGKPHVVDSVGVFTPKRTPTGVLRAGEVGFVVAGIKDILGAPVGDTLTHQSTSDVDALPGFKRIKPQVYAGMFPVDSDDFEEFREALAKLAVNDASLFYEPESSDALGFGFRCGFLGMLHMEIIQERLEREYDLDLITTAPTVVYEIITAKGDTLYVSNPSNLPDPGQVAEMREPICEANILVPKDYVGNVISLCVEKRGVQKDMQFIGGQVSIRYELPMSEVVMDFFDRLKSVSRGFASLDYSFVRFEMANLVKLDILINGDRVDALAAITHREYSLQKGRNLADKMKELIPRQMFDVAIQAAIGGSVIARTTVKALRKNVTAKCYGGDVSRKKKLLAKQKAGKKRMKQVGNVEIPQDAFLAVLRT
;
A
#
# COMPACT_ATOMS: atom_id res chain seq x y z
N MET A 1 40.80 -1.42 4.54
CA MET A 1 39.90 -2.45 5.08
C MET A 1 38.83 -1.70 5.84
N SER A 2 37.60 -1.74 5.41
CA SER A 2 36.50 -1.19 6.23
C SER A 2 36.39 -2.11 7.46
N ASP A 3 36.80 -1.60 8.60
CA ASP A 3 36.61 -2.27 9.89
C ASP A 3 35.12 -2.28 10.18
N LEU A 4 34.51 -3.44 10.34
CA LEU A 4 33.10 -3.60 10.67
C LEU A 4 32.65 -2.71 11.85
N SER A 5 33.58 -2.44 12.79
CA SER A 5 33.33 -1.58 13.95
C SER A 5 32.92 -0.14 13.57
N HIS A 6 33.25 0.31 12.36
CA HIS A 6 32.93 1.65 11.86
C HIS A 6 31.72 1.70 10.91
N ILE A 7 30.97 0.59 10.77
CA ILE A 7 29.74 0.56 9.98
C ILE A 7 28.53 0.66 10.90
N ARG A 8 27.51 1.44 10.49
CA ARG A 8 26.21 1.53 11.16
C ARG A 8 25.11 1.42 10.11
N ASN A 9 24.27 0.40 10.24
CA ASN A 9 23.11 0.22 9.37
C ASN A 9 21.87 0.55 10.18
N PHE A 10 21.10 1.51 9.71
CA PHE A 10 19.93 1.98 10.44
C PHE A 10 18.83 2.45 9.51
N SER A 11 17.64 2.53 10.07
CA SER A 11 16.46 3.06 9.39
C SER A 11 15.78 4.12 10.25
N ILE A 12 14.86 4.90 9.66
CA ILE A 12 14.01 5.84 10.39
C ILE A 12 12.58 5.31 10.41
N ILE A 13 12.04 5.14 11.58
CA ILE A 13 10.64 4.82 11.85
C ILE A 13 9.93 6.10 12.25
N ALA A 14 8.88 6.48 11.54
CA ALA A 14 8.09 7.66 11.84
C ALA A 14 6.67 7.51 11.32
N HIS A 15 5.73 8.19 11.96
CA HIS A 15 4.42 8.42 11.36
C HIS A 15 4.52 9.40 10.18
N ILE A 16 3.49 9.43 9.33
CA ILE A 16 3.37 10.41 8.25
C ILE A 16 3.44 11.81 8.85
N ASP A 17 4.14 12.72 8.18
CA ASP A 17 4.35 14.12 8.61
C ASP A 17 5.15 14.35 9.90
N HIS A 18 5.71 13.32 10.55
CA HIS A 18 6.61 13.50 11.70
C HIS A 18 8.02 14.01 11.30
N GLY A 19 8.28 14.15 10.00
CA GLY A 19 9.49 14.78 9.47
C GLY A 19 10.62 13.81 9.11
N LYS A 20 10.32 12.54 8.82
CA LYS A 20 11.26 11.50 8.41
C LYS A 20 12.12 11.96 7.23
N SER A 21 11.51 12.32 6.08
CA SER A 21 12.25 12.73 4.86
C SER A 21 13.06 14.00 5.08
N THR A 22 12.58 14.92 5.93
CA THR A 22 13.33 16.15 6.28
C THR A 22 14.58 15.84 7.09
N ILE A 23 14.51 14.89 8.04
CA ILE A 23 15.71 14.43 8.80
C ILE A 23 16.69 13.74 7.85
N ALA A 24 16.19 12.88 6.95
CA ALA A 24 17.02 12.23 5.94
C ALA A 24 17.77 13.23 5.05
N ASP A 25 17.09 14.27 4.58
CA ASP A 25 17.71 15.36 3.81
C ASP A 25 18.82 16.06 4.61
N ARG A 26 18.59 16.29 5.92
CA ARG A 26 19.61 16.87 6.81
C ARG A 26 20.83 15.97 6.99
N PHE A 27 20.63 14.65 7.10
CA PHE A 27 21.76 13.71 7.16
C PHE A 27 22.59 13.77 5.87
N ILE A 28 21.94 13.76 4.70
CA ILE A 28 22.62 13.86 3.41
C ILE A 28 23.39 15.17 3.30
N GLN A 29 22.81 16.27 3.73
CA GLN A 29 23.44 17.59 3.70
C GLN A 29 24.67 17.65 4.64
N LEU A 30 24.49 17.22 5.89
CA LEU A 30 25.54 17.30 6.93
C LEU A 30 26.71 16.38 6.62
N CYS A 31 26.47 15.19 6.07
CA CYS A 31 27.50 14.23 5.69
C CYS A 31 28.10 14.49 4.29
N GLY A 32 27.68 15.57 3.60
CA GLY A 32 28.23 15.93 2.30
C GLY A 32 27.88 14.96 1.16
N GLY A 33 26.75 14.24 1.27
CA GLY A 33 26.29 13.31 0.24
C GLY A 33 25.92 13.98 -1.08
N LEU A 34 25.49 15.26 -1.03
CA LEU A 34 25.23 16.12 -2.19
C LEU A 34 25.77 17.52 -1.96
N ALA A 35 26.14 18.21 -3.03
CA ALA A 35 26.48 19.62 -2.96
C ALA A 35 25.22 20.46 -2.68
N ASP A 36 25.33 21.57 -1.95
CA ASP A 36 24.21 22.45 -1.59
C ASP A 36 23.32 22.85 -2.77
N ARG A 37 23.94 23.08 -3.95
CA ARG A 37 23.22 23.41 -5.19
C ARG A 37 22.43 22.24 -5.79
N GLU A 38 22.69 21.00 -5.39
CA GLU A 38 22.01 19.79 -5.86
C GLU A 38 20.96 19.31 -4.83
N MET A 39 20.94 19.93 -3.64
CA MET A 39 19.93 19.62 -2.63
C MET A 39 18.55 20.11 -3.09
N ALA A 40 17.60 19.19 -3.12
CA ALA A 40 16.18 19.46 -3.29
C ALA A 40 15.45 18.98 -2.04
N ALA A 41 14.22 19.39 -1.85
CA ALA A 41 13.39 18.79 -0.79
C ALA A 41 13.09 17.33 -1.14
N GLN A 42 13.14 16.46 -0.14
CA GLN A 42 12.84 15.03 -0.29
C GLN A 42 13.73 14.35 -1.34
N VAL A 43 15.04 14.47 -1.16
CA VAL A 43 16.06 13.92 -2.09
C VAL A 43 15.90 12.43 -2.33
N LEU A 44 15.47 11.68 -1.32
CA LEU A 44 15.27 10.22 -1.39
C LEU A 44 13.92 9.82 -2.00
N ASP A 45 12.92 10.70 -1.98
CA ASP A 45 11.64 10.44 -2.62
C ASP A 45 11.80 10.60 -4.15
N SER A 46 12.26 9.52 -4.80
CA SER A 46 12.67 9.55 -6.21
C SER A 46 11.51 9.60 -7.19
N MET A 47 10.33 9.09 -6.80
CA MET A 47 9.14 9.08 -7.63
C MET A 47 8.40 10.43 -7.55
N ALA A 48 7.82 10.85 -8.66
CA ALA A 48 6.98 12.06 -8.68
C ALA A 48 5.77 11.90 -7.74
N ILE A 49 5.18 10.71 -7.69
CA ILE A 49 4.03 10.38 -6.85
C ILE A 49 4.35 10.47 -5.35
N GLU A 50 5.57 10.12 -4.91
CA GLU A 50 6.02 10.28 -3.53
C GLU A 50 6.02 11.75 -3.12
N ARG A 51 6.61 12.60 -3.96
CA ARG A 51 6.70 14.05 -3.71
C ARG A 51 5.36 14.75 -3.76
N GLU A 52 4.48 14.35 -4.69
CA GLU A 52 3.12 14.91 -4.82
C GLU A 52 2.23 14.56 -3.62
N ARG A 53 2.35 13.33 -3.12
CA ARG A 53 1.56 12.84 -1.98
C ARG A 53 2.21 13.11 -0.62
N GLY A 54 3.48 13.51 -0.59
CA GLY A 54 4.27 13.76 0.63
C GLY A 54 4.53 12.49 1.45
N ILE A 55 4.56 11.32 0.81
CA ILE A 55 4.79 10.03 1.47
C ILE A 55 5.90 9.25 0.77
N THR A 56 6.73 8.57 1.54
CA THR A 56 7.67 7.58 1.01
C THR A 56 6.91 6.31 0.69
N ILE A 57 7.03 5.81 -0.54
CA ILE A 57 6.40 4.58 -1.02
C ILE A 57 7.42 3.46 -1.05
N LYS A 58 8.62 3.76 -1.58
CA LYS A 58 9.68 2.78 -1.80
C LYS A 58 10.87 3.05 -0.92
N SER A 59 11.38 1.99 -0.27
CA SER A 59 12.61 2.08 0.51
C SER A 59 13.80 2.40 -0.36
N GLN A 60 14.62 3.36 0.08
CA GLN A 60 15.88 3.73 -0.57
C GLN A 60 17.03 3.63 0.40
N SER A 61 18.21 3.25 -0.08
CA SER A 61 19.41 3.21 0.75
C SER A 61 20.40 4.29 0.36
N VAL A 62 21.06 4.87 1.37
CA VAL A 62 22.14 5.84 1.17
C VAL A 62 23.30 5.51 2.10
N THR A 63 24.50 5.53 1.55
CA THR A 63 25.73 5.37 2.31
C THR A 63 26.40 6.73 2.48
N LEU A 64 26.58 7.15 3.74
CA LEU A 64 27.09 8.47 4.10
C LEU A 64 28.34 8.33 4.99
N PRO A 65 29.43 9.07 4.73
CA PRO A 65 30.56 9.17 5.66
C PRO A 65 30.22 10.18 6.76
N PHE A 66 30.42 9.82 8.01
CA PHE A 66 30.25 10.70 9.16
C PHE A 66 31.48 10.65 10.07
N THR A 67 32.08 11.80 10.34
CA THR A 67 33.19 11.92 11.30
C THR A 67 32.63 12.33 12.65
N SER A 68 32.65 11.40 13.60
CA SER A 68 32.16 11.61 14.96
C SER A 68 33.15 12.42 15.81
N GLN A 69 32.68 12.95 16.92
CA GLN A 69 33.47 13.67 17.90
C GLN A 69 34.62 12.84 18.51
N ASP A 70 34.56 11.50 18.40
CA ASP A 70 35.66 10.60 18.75
C ASP A 70 36.85 10.64 17.79
N GLY A 71 36.73 11.42 16.69
CA GLY A 71 37.74 11.58 15.63
C GLY A 71 37.77 10.46 14.63
N LYS A 72 36.87 9.49 14.69
CA LYS A 72 36.75 8.40 13.73
C LYS A 72 35.71 8.69 12.67
N THR A 73 35.95 8.16 11.47
CA THR A 73 34.98 8.23 10.38
C THR A 73 34.20 6.92 10.31
N TYR A 74 32.87 7.04 10.39
CA TYR A 74 31.92 5.95 10.29
C TYR A 74 31.26 5.95 8.92
N GLN A 75 30.96 4.74 8.44
CA GLN A 75 30.11 4.53 7.27
C GLN A 75 28.67 4.29 7.76
N LEU A 76 27.81 5.26 7.50
CA LEU A 76 26.40 5.22 7.85
C LEU A 76 25.61 4.71 6.66
N ASN A 77 25.05 3.53 6.74
CA ASN A 77 24.13 3.00 5.73
C ASN A 77 22.70 3.25 6.23
N PHE A 78 22.11 4.29 5.71
CA PHE A 78 20.74 4.68 6.02
C PHE A 78 19.78 4.05 5.02
N ILE A 79 18.75 3.37 5.51
CA ILE A 79 17.66 2.81 4.69
C ILE A 79 16.39 3.57 5.04
N ASP A 80 15.89 4.37 4.10
CA ASP A 80 14.64 5.09 4.23
C ASP A 80 13.45 4.14 4.11
N THR A 81 12.45 4.26 4.98
CA THR A 81 11.30 3.35 5.03
C THR A 81 9.99 4.11 4.86
N PRO A 82 8.97 3.51 4.22
CA PRO A 82 7.62 4.07 4.23
C PRO A 82 7.06 4.22 5.64
N GLY A 83 6.17 5.21 5.84
CA GLY A 83 5.49 5.42 7.13
C GLY A 83 4.08 4.84 7.21
N HIS A 84 3.46 4.46 6.08
CA HIS A 84 2.06 4.06 6.02
C HIS A 84 1.87 2.54 6.27
N VAL A 85 0.75 2.16 6.90
CA VAL A 85 0.44 0.75 7.24
C VAL A 85 0.41 -0.18 6.02
N ASP A 86 -0.06 0.30 4.87
CA ASP A 86 -0.10 -0.48 3.62
C ASP A 86 1.29 -0.89 3.12
N PHE A 87 2.36 -0.25 3.62
CA PHE A 87 3.75 -0.56 3.28
C PHE A 87 4.52 -1.23 4.41
N SER A 88 3.83 -1.79 5.41
CA SER A 88 4.45 -2.49 6.54
C SER A 88 5.43 -3.60 6.11
N TYR A 89 5.18 -4.22 4.95
CA TYR A 89 6.07 -5.21 4.36
C TYR A 89 7.41 -4.61 3.92
N GLU A 90 7.39 -3.43 3.27
CA GLU A 90 8.60 -2.67 2.92
C GLU A 90 9.40 -2.28 4.17
N VAL A 91 8.70 -1.82 5.21
CA VAL A 91 9.31 -1.49 6.51
C VAL A 91 10.01 -2.71 7.10
N SER A 92 9.33 -3.84 7.20
CA SER A 92 9.89 -5.07 7.78
C SER A 92 11.14 -5.55 7.05
N ARG A 93 11.17 -5.47 5.70
CA ARG A 93 12.34 -5.84 4.88
C ARG A 93 13.52 -4.90 5.09
N SER A 94 13.25 -3.61 5.15
CA SER A 94 14.28 -2.58 5.36
C SER A 94 14.91 -2.70 6.73
N LEU A 95 14.09 -2.94 7.76
CA LEU A 95 14.57 -3.18 9.12
C LEU A 95 15.46 -4.43 9.23
N ALA A 96 15.14 -5.48 8.48
CA ALA A 96 15.97 -6.71 8.46
C ALA A 96 17.40 -6.50 7.93
N ALA A 97 17.66 -5.37 7.29
CA ALA A 97 18.99 -5.00 6.84
C ALA A 97 19.74 -4.09 7.82
N CYS A 98 19.13 -3.76 8.96
CA CYS A 98 19.64 -2.79 9.93
C CYS A 98 19.97 -3.44 11.28
N GLU A 99 20.83 -2.79 12.04
CA GLU A 99 21.11 -3.06 13.45
C GLU A 99 20.44 -2.04 14.38
N GLY A 100 19.98 -0.91 13.84
CA GLY A 100 19.30 0.12 14.62
C GLY A 100 18.17 0.82 13.89
N ALA A 101 17.31 1.49 14.65
CA ALA A 101 16.23 2.31 14.14
C ALA A 101 16.09 3.60 14.93
N LEU A 102 15.88 4.73 14.25
CA LEU A 102 15.50 5.99 14.86
C LEU A 102 13.98 6.06 14.93
N LEU A 103 13.41 6.11 16.13
CA LEU A 103 11.97 6.34 16.32
C LEU A 103 11.73 7.85 16.40
N VAL A 104 11.28 8.45 15.29
CA VAL A 104 11.01 9.88 15.19
C VAL A 104 9.57 10.17 15.54
N VAL A 105 9.36 10.98 16.59
CA VAL A 105 8.05 11.42 17.06
C VAL A 105 7.98 12.93 17.00
N ASP A 106 6.86 13.46 16.48
CA ASP A 106 6.55 14.88 16.50
C ASP A 106 6.25 15.32 17.94
N ALA A 107 7.03 16.27 18.46
CA ALA A 107 6.87 16.75 19.83
C ALA A 107 5.56 17.50 20.09
N ALA A 108 4.82 17.87 19.05
CA ALA A 108 3.52 18.55 19.17
C ALA A 108 2.32 17.60 18.97
N GLN A 109 2.51 16.47 18.26
CA GLN A 109 1.44 15.50 17.99
C GLN A 109 1.49 14.28 18.91
N GLY A 110 2.69 13.90 19.38
CA GLY A 110 2.88 12.72 20.21
C GLY A 110 2.97 11.41 19.45
N VAL A 111 2.75 10.31 20.16
CA VAL A 111 2.86 8.94 19.62
C VAL A 111 1.62 8.59 18.81
N GLU A 112 1.84 7.99 17.63
CA GLU A 112 0.80 7.56 16.71
C GLU A 112 0.85 6.03 16.50
N ALA A 113 -0.28 5.39 16.14
CA ALA A 113 -0.40 3.93 16.08
C ALA A 113 0.63 3.27 15.13
N GLN A 114 0.94 3.91 14.00
CA GLN A 114 1.92 3.39 13.04
C GLN A 114 3.35 3.41 13.60
N SER A 115 3.71 4.44 14.38
CA SER A 115 5.00 4.50 15.08
C SER A 115 5.13 3.35 16.06
N VAL A 116 4.05 3.03 16.78
CA VAL A 116 3.99 1.89 17.72
C VAL A 116 4.20 0.57 16.97
N ALA A 117 3.42 0.31 15.92
CA ALA A 117 3.48 -0.94 15.15
C ALA A 117 4.87 -1.17 14.51
N ASN A 118 5.44 -0.13 13.90
CA ASN A 118 6.76 -0.19 13.29
C ASN A 118 7.88 -0.36 14.34
N CYS A 119 7.74 0.27 15.50
CA CYS A 119 8.67 0.12 16.60
C CYS A 119 8.68 -1.32 17.15
N TYR A 120 7.50 -1.92 17.34
CA TYR A 120 7.42 -3.33 17.73
C TYR A 120 8.03 -4.26 16.69
N THR A 121 7.89 -3.93 15.40
CA THR A 121 8.55 -4.70 14.33
C THR A 121 10.06 -4.61 14.46
N ALA A 122 10.63 -3.43 14.74
CA ALA A 122 12.06 -3.26 14.97
C ALA A 122 12.56 -4.03 16.20
N ILE A 123 11.85 -3.92 17.33
CA ILE A 123 12.18 -4.62 18.58
C ILE A 123 12.14 -6.14 18.39
N THR A 124 11.11 -6.65 17.71
CA THR A 124 10.96 -8.09 17.44
C THR A 124 12.09 -8.64 16.55
N GLN A 125 12.67 -7.80 15.69
CA GLN A 125 13.84 -8.13 14.88
C GLN A 125 15.17 -7.94 15.63
N GLY A 126 15.14 -7.45 16.89
CA GLY A 126 16.31 -7.27 17.72
C GLY A 126 17.11 -6.00 17.44
N LEU A 127 16.50 -4.99 16.82
CA LEU A 127 17.17 -3.72 16.55
C LEU A 127 17.24 -2.85 17.80
N GLU A 128 18.33 -2.08 17.91
CA GLU A 128 18.43 -0.99 18.87
C GLU A 128 17.57 0.19 18.42
N VAL A 129 16.64 0.66 19.28
CA VAL A 129 15.72 1.75 18.94
C VAL A 129 16.10 3.01 19.71
N ILE A 130 16.37 4.09 18.98
CA ILE A 130 16.74 5.40 19.55
C ILE A 130 15.56 6.37 19.36
N PRO A 131 14.92 6.83 20.46
CA PRO A 131 13.86 7.82 20.37
C PRO A 131 14.40 9.21 20.02
N VAL A 132 13.70 9.87 19.08
CA VAL A 132 14.02 11.23 18.61
C VAL A 132 12.76 12.07 18.63
N LEU A 133 12.77 13.20 19.32
CA LEU A 133 11.68 14.17 19.38
C LEU A 133 11.95 15.28 18.36
N ASN A 134 11.17 15.31 17.29
CA ASN A 134 11.31 16.28 16.23
C ASN A 134 10.30 17.44 16.36
N LYS A 135 10.52 18.49 15.60
CA LYS A 135 9.73 19.72 15.55
C LYS A 135 9.74 20.51 16.86
N MET A 136 10.87 20.49 17.55
CA MET A 136 11.08 21.28 18.78
C MET A 136 10.97 22.80 18.58
N ASP A 137 10.98 23.27 17.33
CA ASP A 137 10.74 24.67 16.94
C ASP A 137 9.27 25.11 17.04
N LEU A 138 8.34 24.18 17.22
CA LEU A 138 6.91 24.50 17.31
C LEU A 138 6.54 24.98 18.73
N PRO A 139 5.72 26.06 18.87
CA PRO A 139 5.31 26.56 20.18
C PRO A 139 4.49 25.57 21.01
N GLN A 140 3.82 24.60 20.36
CA GLN A 140 3.02 23.55 21.00
C GLN A 140 3.80 22.25 21.27
N ALA A 141 5.13 22.27 21.13
CA ALA A 141 5.94 21.09 21.44
C ALA A 141 5.92 20.81 22.93
N GLU A 142 5.53 19.60 23.31
CA GLU A 142 5.46 19.11 24.71
C GLU A 142 6.35 17.88 24.93
N PRO A 143 7.69 18.04 24.90
CA PRO A 143 8.63 16.91 24.91
C PRO A 143 8.47 15.98 26.12
N GLU A 144 8.20 16.48 27.31
CA GLU A 144 8.04 15.66 28.52
C GLU A 144 6.78 14.78 28.44
N GLN A 145 5.69 15.29 27.84
CA GLN A 145 4.50 14.50 27.60
C GLN A 145 4.79 13.38 26.61
N VAL A 146 5.47 13.70 25.51
CA VAL A 146 5.77 12.72 24.45
C VAL A 146 6.75 11.64 24.95
N ILE A 147 7.71 11.97 25.80
CA ILE A 147 8.57 11.00 26.49
C ILE A 147 7.70 10.02 27.29
N ASN A 148 6.79 10.54 28.11
CA ASN A 148 5.88 9.71 28.90
C ASN A 148 4.97 8.83 28.01
N GLU A 149 4.54 9.33 26.85
CA GLU A 149 3.75 8.54 25.87
C GLU A 149 4.60 7.40 25.29
N ILE A 150 5.85 7.66 24.88
CA ILE A 150 6.76 6.63 24.35
C ILE A 150 6.97 5.53 25.39
N GLU A 151 7.27 5.90 26.64
CA GLU A 151 7.51 4.94 27.72
C GLU A 151 6.27 4.12 28.08
N ASN A 152 5.09 4.74 28.13
CA ASN A 152 3.86 4.05 28.55
C ASN A 152 3.15 3.31 27.43
N ILE A 153 3.23 3.78 26.15
CA ILE A 153 2.53 3.16 25.02
C ILE A 153 3.43 2.13 24.33
N ILE A 154 4.71 2.46 24.11
CA ILE A 154 5.65 1.60 23.41
C ILE A 154 6.43 0.71 24.38
N GLY A 155 6.75 1.22 25.58
CA GLY A 155 7.47 0.48 26.61
C GLY A 155 8.99 0.52 26.46
N ILE A 156 9.54 1.51 25.74
CA ILE A 156 10.99 1.75 25.63
C ILE A 156 11.38 2.97 26.46
N GLU A 157 12.60 2.98 27.02
CA GLU A 157 13.13 4.12 27.73
C GLU A 157 13.35 5.30 26.78
N ALA A 158 12.82 6.47 27.12
CA ALA A 158 12.87 7.67 26.30
C ALA A 158 13.35 8.93 27.03
N THR A 159 13.78 8.79 28.30
CA THR A 159 14.30 9.89 29.12
C THR A 159 15.45 10.63 28.41
N ASP A 160 16.33 9.89 27.71
CA ASP A 160 17.47 10.41 26.95
C ASP A 160 17.15 10.62 25.47
N ALA A 161 15.87 10.80 25.09
CA ALA A 161 15.47 11.04 23.72
C ALA A 161 16.15 12.29 23.14
N VAL A 162 16.70 12.16 21.92
CA VAL A 162 17.36 13.28 21.27
C VAL A 162 16.30 14.28 20.78
N ARG A 163 16.47 15.55 21.17
CA ARG A 163 15.57 16.65 20.78
C ARG A 163 16.12 17.36 19.57
N CYS A 164 15.31 17.52 18.54
CA CYS A 164 15.74 18.15 17.29
C CYS A 164 14.65 18.96 16.60
N SER A 165 15.07 19.77 15.67
CA SER A 165 14.21 20.37 14.63
C SER A 165 14.84 20.14 13.27
N ALA A 166 14.27 19.23 12.50
CA ALA A 166 14.73 19.00 11.13
C ALA A 166 14.61 20.25 10.25
N LYS A 167 13.63 21.12 10.55
CA LYS A 167 13.42 22.38 9.82
C LYS A 167 14.57 23.36 10.05
N THR A 168 15.00 23.57 11.28
CA THR A 168 16.06 24.51 11.64
C THR A 168 17.46 23.88 11.53
N GLY A 169 17.57 22.56 11.60
CA GLY A 169 18.82 21.80 11.65
C GLY A 169 19.37 21.59 13.06
N GLU A 170 18.71 22.08 14.08
CA GLU A 170 19.08 21.91 15.50
C GLU A 170 18.99 20.44 15.93
N GLY A 171 19.98 19.95 16.68
CA GLY A 171 20.02 18.59 17.22
C GLY A 171 20.31 17.48 16.19
N ILE A 172 20.51 17.79 14.91
CA ILE A 172 20.75 16.77 13.86
C ILE A 172 22.09 16.06 14.07
N THR A 173 23.13 16.80 14.44
CA THR A 173 24.45 16.21 14.76
C THR A 173 24.35 15.29 15.99
N ASP A 174 23.56 15.67 16.98
CA ASP A 174 23.39 14.89 18.20
C ASP A 174 22.70 13.53 17.91
N ILE A 175 21.77 13.50 16.96
CA ILE A 175 21.17 12.23 16.48
C ILE A 175 22.27 11.31 15.91
N LEU A 176 23.15 11.83 15.04
CA LEU A 176 24.20 11.02 14.43
C LEU A 176 25.25 10.55 15.45
N GLU A 177 25.57 11.36 16.48
CA GLU A 177 26.47 10.95 17.57
C GLU A 177 25.84 9.85 18.43
N GLU A 178 24.57 9.99 18.85
CA GLU A 178 23.87 8.94 19.61
C GLU A 178 23.70 7.65 18.77
N LEU A 179 23.47 7.77 17.46
CA LEU A 179 23.41 6.65 16.56
C LEU A 179 24.72 5.86 16.54
N VAL A 180 25.85 6.55 16.34
CA VAL A 180 27.19 5.91 16.33
C VAL A 180 27.48 5.22 17.67
N LYS A 181 27.04 5.82 18.77
CA LYS A 181 27.27 5.33 20.14
C LYS A 181 26.38 4.12 20.49
N LYS A 182 25.08 4.15 20.16
CA LYS A 182 24.10 3.16 20.61
C LYS A 182 23.90 2.01 19.61
N VAL A 183 23.87 2.30 18.31
CA VAL A 183 23.68 1.24 17.31
C VAL A 183 24.90 0.33 17.24
N PRO A 184 24.75 -0.99 17.41
CA PRO A 184 25.88 -1.91 17.31
C PRO A 184 26.45 -1.97 15.89
N ALA A 185 27.72 -2.32 15.79
CA ALA A 185 28.33 -2.64 14.51
C ALA A 185 27.72 -3.94 13.94
N PRO A 186 27.65 -4.08 12.61
CA PRO A 186 27.18 -5.31 12.00
C PRO A 186 28.10 -6.48 12.33
N LEU A 187 27.49 -7.65 12.45
CA LEU A 187 28.22 -8.89 12.58
C LEU A 187 28.54 -9.48 11.20
N GLY A 188 29.64 -10.18 11.06
CA GLY A 188 30.02 -10.88 9.84
C GLY A 188 31.51 -11.14 9.71
N ASP A 189 31.88 -12.05 8.81
CA ASP A 189 33.25 -12.37 8.48
C ASP A 189 33.45 -12.16 6.97
N VAL A 190 34.44 -11.34 6.61
CA VAL A 190 34.76 -11.00 5.22
C VAL A 190 35.40 -12.14 4.44
N ASP A 191 36.03 -13.10 5.13
CA ASP A 191 36.69 -14.24 4.57
C ASP A 191 35.79 -15.49 4.48
N ALA A 192 34.61 -15.44 5.08
CA ALA A 192 33.59 -16.50 5.00
C ALA A 192 33.02 -16.64 3.57
N PRO A 193 32.36 -17.76 3.24
CA PRO A 193 31.58 -17.85 2.01
C PRO A 193 30.51 -16.78 1.91
N LEU A 194 30.30 -16.25 0.69
CA LEU A 194 29.35 -15.18 0.45
C LEU A 194 27.92 -15.59 0.82
N GLN A 195 27.29 -14.80 1.66
CA GLN A 195 25.85 -14.81 1.92
C GLN A 195 25.35 -13.37 1.90
N ALA A 196 24.62 -12.98 0.86
CA ALA A 196 24.02 -11.66 0.76
C ALA A 196 22.50 -11.80 0.61
N LEU A 197 21.77 -11.09 1.45
CA LEU A 197 20.30 -11.04 1.42
C LEU A 197 19.85 -10.02 0.40
N ILE A 198 18.96 -10.40 -0.52
CA ILE A 198 18.29 -9.48 -1.43
C ILE A 198 17.17 -8.78 -0.66
N ILE A 199 17.34 -7.49 -0.39
CA ILE A 199 16.38 -6.68 0.34
C ILE A 199 15.30 -6.17 -0.61
N ASP A 200 15.73 -5.75 -1.81
CA ASP A 200 14.89 -5.17 -2.82
C ASP A 200 15.43 -5.44 -4.22
N SER A 201 14.57 -5.36 -5.25
CA SER A 201 14.97 -5.51 -6.65
C SER A 201 14.09 -4.64 -7.54
N TRP A 202 14.64 -4.16 -8.65
CA TRP A 202 13.87 -3.46 -9.69
C TRP A 202 14.43 -3.80 -11.07
N PHE A 203 13.60 -3.62 -12.06
CA PHE A 203 14.00 -3.86 -13.45
C PHE A 203 14.45 -2.55 -14.10
N ASP A 204 15.66 -2.57 -14.64
CA ASP A 204 16.23 -1.50 -15.45
C ASP A 204 16.31 -1.99 -16.91
N ASN A 205 15.78 -1.22 -17.86
CA ASN A 205 15.69 -1.64 -19.26
C ASN A 205 17.07 -1.91 -19.90
N TYR A 206 18.13 -1.32 -19.37
CA TYR A 206 19.50 -1.47 -19.89
C TYR A 206 20.34 -2.48 -19.12
N LEU A 207 20.13 -2.57 -17.81
CA LEU A 207 20.97 -3.38 -16.92
C LEU A 207 20.31 -4.72 -16.53
N GLY A 208 19.02 -4.87 -16.83
CA GLY A 208 18.22 -5.98 -16.32
C GLY A 208 17.83 -5.78 -14.86
N VAL A 209 17.76 -6.84 -14.09
CA VAL A 209 17.43 -6.78 -12.67
C VAL A 209 18.61 -6.18 -11.90
N VAL A 210 18.35 -5.12 -11.16
CA VAL A 210 19.25 -4.52 -10.17
C VAL A 210 18.74 -4.88 -8.80
N SER A 211 19.57 -5.47 -7.95
CA SER A 211 19.19 -5.86 -6.59
C SER A 211 19.90 -5.02 -5.55
N LEU A 212 19.17 -4.55 -4.55
CA LEU A 212 19.71 -3.99 -3.31
C LEU A 212 19.99 -5.16 -2.36
N VAL A 213 21.21 -5.28 -1.89
CA VAL A 213 21.63 -6.41 -1.06
C VAL A 213 22.29 -5.93 0.23
N ARG A 214 22.10 -6.72 1.29
CA ARG A 214 22.87 -6.67 2.51
C ARG A 214 23.83 -7.86 2.52
N VAL A 215 25.13 -7.61 2.51
CA VAL A 215 26.13 -8.66 2.66
C VAL A 215 26.23 -9.05 4.13
N MET A 216 25.81 -10.28 4.45
CA MET A 216 25.87 -10.81 5.82
C MET A 216 27.23 -11.46 6.09
N GLN A 217 27.75 -12.20 5.13
CA GLN A 217 29.03 -12.90 5.21
C GLN A 217 29.77 -12.79 3.87
N GLY A 218 31.10 -12.82 3.92
CA GLY A 218 31.94 -12.89 2.75
C GLY A 218 32.11 -11.55 2.01
N THR A 219 32.45 -11.66 0.74
CA THR A 219 32.72 -10.51 -0.13
C THR A 219 32.09 -10.71 -1.50
N LEU A 220 31.39 -9.71 -2.00
CA LEU A 220 30.79 -9.66 -3.33
C LEU A 220 31.58 -8.69 -4.22
N SER A 221 32.14 -9.16 -5.33
CA SER A 221 32.98 -8.34 -6.22
C SER A 221 32.55 -8.47 -7.68
N VAL A 222 32.92 -7.46 -8.48
CA VAL A 222 32.75 -7.51 -9.93
C VAL A 222 33.47 -8.74 -10.50
N LYS A 223 32.87 -9.35 -11.52
CA LYS A 223 33.28 -10.61 -12.17
C LYS A 223 33.07 -11.88 -11.32
N ASN A 224 32.59 -11.79 -10.08
CA ASN A 224 32.18 -13.00 -9.38
C ASN A 224 31.05 -13.70 -10.13
N LYS A 225 31.05 -15.03 -10.10
CA LYS A 225 29.91 -15.85 -10.53
C LYS A 225 29.03 -16.12 -9.32
N ILE A 226 27.82 -15.59 -9.35
CA ILE A 226 26.84 -15.69 -8.26
C ILE A 226 25.62 -16.49 -8.70
N ILE A 227 24.92 -17.04 -7.73
CA ILE A 227 23.61 -17.67 -7.87
C ILE A 227 22.64 -17.10 -6.82
N ALA A 228 21.40 -16.93 -7.19
CA ALA A 228 20.28 -16.81 -6.26
C ALA A 228 19.87 -18.23 -5.86
N LYS A 229 19.84 -18.54 -4.58
CA LYS A 229 19.68 -19.91 -4.04
C LYS A 229 18.41 -20.59 -4.52
N THR A 230 17.30 -19.86 -4.56
CA THR A 230 15.99 -20.38 -5.01
C THR A 230 15.98 -20.70 -6.51
N ILE A 231 16.69 -19.90 -7.32
CA ILE A 231 16.69 -20.03 -8.78
C ILE A 231 17.79 -20.97 -9.25
N GLY A 232 18.97 -20.96 -8.61
CA GLY A 232 20.10 -21.82 -8.92
C GLY A 232 20.83 -21.50 -10.24
N LYS A 233 20.42 -20.47 -10.98
CA LYS A 233 21.02 -20.08 -12.26
C LYS A 233 22.24 -19.17 -12.02
N PRO A 234 23.41 -19.46 -12.62
CA PRO A 234 24.59 -18.64 -12.44
C PRO A 234 24.55 -17.36 -13.27
N HIS A 235 24.99 -16.27 -12.67
CA HIS A 235 25.15 -14.96 -13.30
C HIS A 235 26.51 -14.37 -12.97
N VAL A 236 27.05 -13.56 -13.85
CA VAL A 236 28.31 -12.84 -13.64
C VAL A 236 28.00 -11.43 -13.16
N VAL A 237 28.65 -11.00 -12.10
CA VAL A 237 28.48 -9.65 -11.56
C VAL A 237 29.17 -8.63 -12.48
N ASP A 238 28.38 -7.73 -13.06
CA ASP A 238 28.84 -6.65 -13.93
C ASP A 238 29.24 -5.40 -13.14
N SER A 239 28.45 -5.05 -12.12
CA SER A 239 28.68 -3.88 -11.29
C SER A 239 28.20 -4.11 -9.86
N VAL A 240 28.95 -3.56 -8.90
CA VAL A 240 28.66 -3.55 -7.46
C VAL A 240 29.00 -2.17 -6.93
N GLY A 241 28.19 -1.65 -6.03
CA GLY A 241 28.44 -0.35 -5.43
C GLY A 241 27.38 0.07 -4.41
N VAL A 242 27.45 1.33 -4.03
CA VAL A 242 26.57 1.96 -3.03
C VAL A 242 25.82 3.16 -3.64
N PHE A 243 24.80 3.65 -2.91
CA PHE A 243 24.11 4.89 -3.25
C PHE A 243 24.61 6.02 -2.35
N THR A 244 25.03 7.17 -2.95
CA THR A 244 25.58 8.34 -2.23
C THR A 244 24.94 9.68 -2.66
N PRO A 245 23.69 9.98 -2.70
CA PRO A 245 22.47 9.22 -3.05
C PRO A 245 22.48 8.65 -4.47
N LYS A 246 23.34 9.17 -5.36
CA LYS A 246 23.51 8.63 -6.73
C LYS A 246 24.21 7.28 -6.68
N ARG A 247 23.87 6.40 -7.62
CA ARG A 247 24.51 5.10 -7.76
C ARG A 247 26.01 5.26 -8.03
N THR A 248 26.85 4.80 -7.11
CA THR A 248 28.30 4.91 -7.14
C THR A 248 28.93 3.53 -7.13
N PRO A 249 29.53 3.07 -8.26
CA PRO A 249 30.25 1.80 -8.30
C PRO A 249 31.48 1.81 -7.38
N THR A 250 31.56 0.83 -6.50
CA THR A 250 32.74 0.62 -5.62
C THR A 250 33.57 -0.60 -6.04
N GLY A 251 33.02 -1.44 -6.91
CA GLY A 251 33.64 -2.69 -7.37
C GLY A 251 33.58 -3.84 -6.36
N VAL A 252 33.30 -3.59 -5.11
CA VAL A 252 33.24 -4.59 -4.04
C VAL A 252 32.26 -4.16 -2.94
N LEU A 253 31.54 -5.13 -2.39
CA LEU A 253 30.80 -5.03 -1.11
C LEU A 253 31.27 -6.15 -0.18
N ARG A 254 31.48 -5.82 1.09
CA ARG A 254 31.95 -6.76 2.13
C ARG A 254 30.87 -7.02 3.16
N ALA A 255 31.10 -8.06 3.96
CA ALA A 255 30.25 -8.32 5.13
C ALA A 255 29.97 -7.02 5.90
N GLY A 256 28.72 -6.84 6.30
CA GLY A 256 28.27 -5.63 6.98
C GLY A 256 27.80 -4.49 6.05
N GLU A 257 28.14 -4.48 4.79
CA GLU A 257 27.78 -3.39 3.86
C GLU A 257 26.44 -3.63 3.18
N VAL A 258 25.75 -2.53 2.84
CA VAL A 258 24.53 -2.48 2.04
C VAL A 258 24.85 -1.81 0.72
N GLY A 259 24.36 -2.36 -0.40
CA GLY A 259 24.62 -1.77 -1.69
C GLY A 259 23.88 -2.48 -2.83
N PHE A 260 24.14 -2.03 -4.06
CA PHE A 260 23.52 -2.63 -5.24
C PHE A 260 24.43 -3.64 -5.94
N VAL A 261 23.80 -4.62 -6.59
CA VAL A 261 24.45 -5.55 -7.51
C VAL A 261 23.71 -5.60 -8.84
N VAL A 262 24.48 -5.58 -9.93
CA VAL A 262 24.02 -5.79 -11.30
C VAL A 262 24.74 -7.00 -11.85
N ALA A 263 24.01 -7.98 -12.34
CA ALA A 263 24.57 -9.25 -12.85
C ALA A 263 23.95 -9.68 -14.19
N GLY A 264 23.49 -8.73 -15.00
CA GLY A 264 22.92 -9.00 -16.32
C GLY A 264 21.71 -9.96 -16.30
N ILE A 265 20.96 -10.01 -15.20
CA ILE A 265 19.79 -10.87 -15.03
C ILE A 265 18.64 -10.28 -15.84
N LYS A 266 18.30 -10.90 -16.97
CA LYS A 266 17.21 -10.48 -17.85
C LYS A 266 15.87 -11.10 -17.48
N ASP A 267 15.91 -12.22 -16.78
CA ASP A 267 14.72 -12.88 -16.26
C ASP A 267 14.19 -12.09 -15.07
N ILE A 268 12.97 -11.59 -15.20
CA ILE A 268 12.29 -10.79 -14.19
C ILE A 268 12.26 -11.49 -12.82
N LEU A 269 12.13 -12.81 -12.80
CA LEU A 269 12.11 -13.61 -11.58
C LEU A 269 13.50 -14.15 -11.17
N GLY A 270 14.56 -13.72 -11.84
CA GLY A 270 15.91 -14.26 -11.66
C GLY A 270 16.62 -13.88 -10.36
N ALA A 271 16.11 -12.87 -9.63
CA ALA A 271 16.65 -12.45 -8.33
C ALA A 271 15.49 -12.01 -7.40
N PRO A 272 14.71 -12.94 -6.86
CA PRO A 272 13.57 -12.63 -6.04
C PRO A 272 13.98 -12.00 -4.70
N VAL A 273 13.20 -11.05 -4.23
CA VAL A 273 13.38 -10.39 -2.93
C VAL A 273 13.28 -11.42 -1.80
N GLY A 274 14.20 -11.35 -0.84
CA GLY A 274 14.31 -12.29 0.27
C GLY A 274 15.16 -13.52 -0.04
N ASP A 275 15.64 -13.68 -1.28
CA ASP A 275 16.56 -14.77 -1.61
C ASP A 275 18.01 -14.45 -1.18
N THR A 276 18.81 -15.48 -1.12
CA THR A 276 20.24 -15.41 -0.76
C THR A 276 21.09 -15.49 -2.01
N LEU A 277 21.93 -14.48 -2.23
CA LEU A 277 23.01 -14.54 -3.21
C LEU A 277 24.24 -15.17 -2.59
N THR A 278 24.83 -16.14 -3.31
CA THR A 278 26.11 -16.77 -2.94
C THR A 278 26.97 -16.96 -4.18
N HIS A 279 28.25 -17.28 -3.99
CA HIS A 279 29.10 -17.64 -5.10
C HIS A 279 28.72 -19.02 -5.67
N GLN A 280 28.82 -19.19 -6.97
CA GLN A 280 28.56 -20.47 -7.62
C GLN A 280 29.46 -21.60 -7.04
N SER A 281 30.71 -21.29 -6.65
CA SER A 281 31.67 -22.22 -6.06
C SER A 281 31.32 -22.66 -4.64
N THR A 282 30.50 -21.91 -3.92
CA THR A 282 30.07 -22.18 -2.53
C THR A 282 28.55 -22.24 -2.43
N SER A 283 27.93 -22.88 -3.43
CA SER A 283 26.46 -22.97 -3.52
C SER A 283 25.80 -23.84 -2.45
N ASP A 284 26.57 -24.56 -1.65
CA ASP A 284 26.14 -25.41 -0.54
C ASP A 284 25.90 -24.65 0.78
N VAL A 285 26.28 -23.36 0.88
CA VAL A 285 25.96 -22.56 2.07
C VAL A 285 24.46 -22.49 2.32
N ASP A 286 24.05 -22.41 3.57
CA ASP A 286 22.63 -22.27 3.94
C ASP A 286 22.01 -20.97 3.42
N ALA A 287 20.74 -21.05 3.05
CA ALA A 287 19.98 -19.85 2.72
C ALA A 287 19.72 -19.01 3.98
N LEU A 288 19.86 -17.70 3.86
CA LEU A 288 19.45 -16.79 4.93
C LEU A 288 17.93 -16.89 5.14
N PRO A 289 17.43 -16.59 6.35
CA PRO A 289 16.00 -16.42 6.56
C PRO A 289 15.46 -15.36 5.60
N GLY A 290 14.60 -15.77 4.69
CA GLY A 290 13.94 -14.87 3.76
C GLY A 290 12.77 -14.15 4.42
N PHE A 291 12.04 -13.36 3.63
CA PHE A 291 10.86 -12.65 4.11
C PHE A 291 9.61 -13.52 4.03
N LYS A 292 8.74 -13.42 5.04
CA LYS A 292 7.42 -14.06 4.99
C LYS A 292 6.60 -13.39 3.88
N ARG A 293 6.02 -14.20 2.98
CA ARG A 293 5.06 -13.67 2.01
C ARG A 293 3.82 -13.19 2.74
N ILE A 294 3.49 -11.92 2.58
CA ILE A 294 2.24 -11.37 3.08
C ILE A 294 1.16 -11.65 2.04
N LYS A 295 0.01 -12.14 2.52
CA LYS A 295 -1.15 -12.34 1.65
C LYS A 295 -1.81 -10.99 1.40
N PRO A 296 -2.20 -10.69 0.15
CA PRO A 296 -2.98 -9.50 -0.14
C PRO A 296 -4.26 -9.45 0.69
N GLN A 297 -4.63 -8.23 1.09
CA GLN A 297 -5.83 -7.97 1.88
C GLN A 297 -6.98 -7.45 1.01
N VAL A 298 -6.63 -6.75 -0.06
CA VAL A 298 -7.55 -6.09 -0.98
C VAL A 298 -7.33 -6.63 -2.38
N TYR A 299 -8.41 -6.87 -3.11
CA TYR A 299 -8.35 -7.35 -4.47
C TYR A 299 -9.21 -6.47 -5.37
N ALA A 300 -8.70 -6.12 -6.56
CA ALA A 300 -9.46 -5.45 -7.60
C ALA A 300 -9.13 -6.05 -8.97
N GLY A 301 -10.11 -6.06 -9.86
CA GLY A 301 -9.86 -6.33 -11.27
C GLY A 301 -9.34 -5.07 -11.94
N MET A 302 -8.28 -5.19 -12.72
CA MET A 302 -7.72 -4.13 -13.56
C MET A 302 -7.78 -4.56 -15.02
N PHE A 303 -8.34 -3.69 -15.87
CA PHE A 303 -8.59 -3.99 -17.26
C PHE A 303 -8.09 -2.82 -18.13
N PRO A 304 -7.38 -3.08 -19.23
CA PRO A 304 -7.02 -2.00 -20.14
C PRO A 304 -8.28 -1.46 -20.85
N VAL A 305 -8.31 -0.16 -21.10
CA VAL A 305 -9.42 0.48 -21.84
C VAL A 305 -9.43 -0.02 -23.28
N ASP A 306 -8.24 -0.14 -23.90
CA ASP A 306 -8.08 -0.77 -25.21
C ASP A 306 -7.61 -2.23 -25.03
N SER A 307 -8.31 -3.15 -25.68
CA SER A 307 -7.97 -4.58 -25.63
C SER A 307 -6.59 -4.90 -26.25
N ASP A 308 -6.09 -4.05 -27.13
CA ASP A 308 -4.78 -4.22 -27.77
C ASP A 308 -3.63 -3.99 -26.79
N ASP A 309 -3.86 -3.26 -25.71
CA ASP A 309 -2.87 -2.96 -24.65
C ASP A 309 -2.69 -4.12 -23.64
N PHE A 310 -3.43 -5.23 -23.77
CA PHE A 310 -3.39 -6.33 -22.80
C PHE A 310 -1.99 -6.93 -22.62
N GLU A 311 -1.23 -7.13 -23.68
CA GLU A 311 0.13 -7.69 -23.60
C GLU A 311 1.11 -6.70 -22.96
N GLU A 312 1.00 -5.41 -23.27
CA GLU A 312 1.80 -4.36 -22.65
C GLU A 312 1.49 -4.24 -21.16
N PHE A 313 0.21 -4.33 -20.79
CA PHE A 313 -0.24 -4.35 -19.40
C PHE A 313 0.33 -5.57 -18.64
N ARG A 314 0.35 -6.75 -19.25
CA ARG A 314 0.95 -7.95 -18.66
C ARG A 314 2.43 -7.77 -18.38
N GLU A 315 3.17 -7.19 -19.32
CA GLU A 315 4.61 -6.91 -19.15
C GLU A 315 4.85 -5.84 -18.07
N ALA A 316 4.03 -4.80 -18.03
CA ALA A 316 4.11 -3.75 -17.02
C ALA A 316 3.89 -4.31 -15.61
N LEU A 317 2.85 -5.13 -15.42
CA LEU A 317 2.60 -5.83 -14.14
C LEU A 317 3.77 -6.72 -13.73
N ALA A 318 4.34 -7.47 -14.67
CA ALA A 318 5.49 -8.33 -14.39
C ALA A 318 6.72 -7.52 -13.92
N LYS A 319 7.03 -6.40 -14.57
CA LYS A 319 8.11 -5.48 -14.18
C LYS A 319 7.82 -4.84 -12.82
N LEU A 320 6.58 -4.43 -12.59
CA LEU A 320 6.18 -3.81 -11.33
C LEU A 320 6.27 -4.79 -10.16
N ALA A 321 5.89 -6.06 -10.35
CA ALA A 321 5.96 -7.10 -9.33
C ALA A 321 7.39 -7.46 -8.90
N VAL A 322 8.41 -7.19 -9.72
CA VAL A 322 9.82 -7.27 -9.29
C VAL A 322 10.13 -6.18 -8.28
N ASN A 323 9.65 -4.97 -8.57
CA ASN A 323 9.86 -3.81 -7.72
C ASN A 323 8.99 -3.87 -6.45
N ASP A 324 7.82 -4.48 -6.54
CA ASP A 324 6.87 -4.64 -5.44
C ASP A 324 6.49 -6.12 -5.24
N ALA A 325 7.24 -6.80 -4.38
CA ALA A 325 7.03 -8.22 -4.10
C ALA A 325 5.72 -8.53 -3.33
N SER A 326 4.98 -7.50 -2.91
CA SER A 326 3.66 -7.64 -2.29
C SER A 326 2.51 -7.63 -3.30
N LEU A 327 2.76 -7.17 -4.52
CA LEU A 327 1.80 -7.20 -5.61
C LEU A 327 1.55 -8.62 -6.07
N PHE A 328 0.31 -9.06 -5.99
CA PHE A 328 -0.17 -10.31 -6.56
C PHE A 328 -1.02 -10.01 -7.79
N TYR A 329 -0.94 -10.82 -8.83
CA TYR A 329 -1.82 -10.70 -9.98
C TYR A 329 -2.03 -12.05 -10.66
N GLU A 330 -3.23 -12.25 -11.19
CA GLU A 330 -3.62 -13.43 -11.97
C GLU A 330 -4.54 -13.01 -13.13
N PRO A 331 -4.54 -13.70 -14.27
CA PRO A 331 -5.43 -13.38 -15.38
C PRO A 331 -6.89 -13.43 -14.94
N GLU A 332 -7.68 -12.45 -15.38
CA GLU A 332 -9.12 -12.36 -15.15
C GLU A 332 -9.84 -12.00 -16.46
N SER A 333 -11.07 -12.46 -16.60
CA SER A 333 -11.95 -12.06 -17.68
C SER A 333 -13.28 -11.55 -17.12
N SER A 334 -13.79 -10.49 -17.71
CA SER A 334 -15.10 -9.91 -17.42
C SER A 334 -15.94 -9.88 -18.69
N ASP A 335 -17.20 -10.23 -18.60
CA ASP A 335 -18.13 -10.15 -19.74
C ASP A 335 -18.32 -8.69 -20.18
N ALA A 336 -18.18 -7.74 -19.25
CA ALA A 336 -18.33 -6.32 -19.52
C ALA A 336 -17.05 -5.62 -19.97
N LEU A 337 -15.86 -6.02 -19.46
CA LEU A 337 -14.59 -5.32 -19.61
C LEU A 337 -13.54 -6.09 -20.44
N GLY A 338 -13.81 -7.34 -20.80
CA GLY A 338 -12.88 -8.17 -21.57
C GLY A 338 -11.78 -8.81 -20.70
N PHE A 339 -10.56 -8.90 -21.24
CA PHE A 339 -9.42 -9.53 -20.57
C PHE A 339 -8.65 -8.52 -19.73
N GLY A 340 -8.25 -8.92 -18.53
CA GLY A 340 -7.49 -8.13 -17.59
C GLY A 340 -6.81 -9.00 -16.54
N PHE A 341 -6.54 -8.42 -15.38
CA PHE A 341 -5.91 -9.12 -14.26
C PHE A 341 -6.64 -8.84 -12.96
N ARG A 342 -6.83 -9.88 -12.16
CA ARG A 342 -7.19 -9.77 -10.76
C ARG A 342 -5.92 -9.47 -9.96
N CYS A 343 -5.82 -8.26 -9.42
CA CYS A 343 -4.68 -7.81 -8.65
C CYS A 343 -4.99 -7.82 -7.15
N GLY A 344 -4.00 -8.22 -6.36
CA GLY A 344 -4.08 -8.23 -4.91
C GLY A 344 -3.08 -7.25 -4.29
N PHE A 345 -3.53 -6.49 -3.30
CA PHE A 345 -2.83 -5.36 -2.68
C PHE A 345 -2.83 -5.49 -1.16
N LEU A 346 -1.91 -4.80 -0.50
CA LEU A 346 -1.86 -4.75 0.97
C LEU A 346 -2.95 -3.86 1.56
N GLY A 347 -3.36 -2.81 0.84
CA GLY A 347 -4.42 -1.89 1.24
C GLY A 347 -4.87 -1.01 0.08
N MET A 348 -5.72 -0.01 0.38
CA MET A 348 -6.27 0.90 -0.63
C MET A 348 -5.22 1.85 -1.21
N LEU A 349 -4.38 2.43 -0.37
CA LEU A 349 -3.32 3.32 -0.82
C LEU A 349 -2.33 2.57 -1.72
N HIS A 350 -2.01 1.33 -1.39
CA HIS A 350 -1.17 0.48 -2.23
C HIS A 350 -1.82 0.25 -3.61
N MET A 351 -3.13 -0.04 -3.67
CA MET A 351 -3.87 -0.20 -4.92
C MET A 351 -3.82 1.08 -5.79
N GLU A 352 -4.10 2.24 -5.18
CA GLU A 352 -4.07 3.52 -5.90
C GLU A 352 -2.68 3.83 -6.47
N ILE A 353 -1.63 3.56 -5.70
CA ILE A 353 -0.25 3.80 -6.13
C ILE A 353 0.14 2.87 -7.28
N ILE A 354 -0.23 1.59 -7.21
CA ILE A 354 0.05 0.65 -8.31
C ILE A 354 -0.68 1.08 -9.58
N GLN A 355 -1.96 1.46 -9.47
CA GLN A 355 -2.72 1.99 -10.62
C GLN A 355 -2.05 3.23 -11.21
N GLU A 356 -1.72 4.22 -10.39
CA GLU A 356 -1.10 5.47 -10.83
C GLU A 356 0.30 5.25 -11.44
N ARG A 357 1.06 4.28 -10.94
CA ARG A 357 2.34 3.88 -11.52
C ARG A 357 2.16 3.21 -12.89
N LEU A 358 1.17 2.33 -13.04
CA LEU A 358 0.86 1.72 -14.34
C LEU A 358 0.45 2.76 -15.37
N GLU A 359 -0.36 3.75 -14.98
CA GLU A 359 -0.78 4.84 -15.85
C GLU A 359 0.39 5.78 -16.21
N ARG A 360 1.22 6.18 -15.26
CA ARG A 360 2.29 7.18 -15.48
C ARG A 360 3.61 6.61 -16.02
N GLU A 361 4.04 5.43 -15.53
CA GLU A 361 5.33 4.84 -15.90
C GLU A 361 5.24 4.02 -17.18
N TYR A 362 4.04 3.48 -17.50
CA TYR A 362 3.82 2.59 -18.64
C TYR A 362 2.78 3.11 -19.65
N ASP A 363 2.24 4.32 -19.43
CA ASP A 363 1.27 4.98 -20.34
C ASP A 363 0.02 4.12 -20.64
N LEU A 364 -0.49 3.43 -19.63
CA LEU A 364 -1.64 2.52 -19.73
C LEU A 364 -2.90 3.20 -19.22
N ASP A 365 -3.96 3.19 -20.03
CA ASP A 365 -5.31 3.58 -19.57
C ASP A 365 -6.04 2.36 -19.00
N LEU A 366 -6.34 2.40 -17.69
CA LEU A 366 -6.89 1.27 -16.95
C LEU A 366 -8.26 1.55 -16.35
N ILE A 367 -9.14 0.54 -16.40
CA ILE A 367 -10.38 0.48 -15.63
C ILE A 367 -10.15 -0.40 -14.41
N THR A 368 -10.32 0.14 -13.22
CA THR A 368 -10.24 -0.60 -11.97
C THR A 368 -11.64 -0.86 -11.42
N THR A 369 -11.93 -2.13 -11.10
CA THR A 369 -13.20 -2.50 -10.45
C THR A 369 -13.16 -2.15 -8.96
N ALA A 370 -14.32 -2.17 -8.30
CA ALA A 370 -14.39 -1.98 -6.85
C ALA A 370 -13.47 -2.96 -6.10
N PRO A 371 -12.70 -2.48 -5.13
CA PRO A 371 -11.90 -3.36 -4.28
C PRO A 371 -12.81 -4.25 -3.43
N THR A 372 -12.33 -5.46 -3.23
CA THR A 372 -12.99 -6.49 -2.45
C THR A 372 -11.99 -7.14 -1.51
N VAL A 373 -12.48 -7.75 -0.45
CA VAL A 373 -11.70 -8.62 0.43
C VAL A 373 -11.89 -10.08 0.01
N VAL A 374 -11.06 -10.99 0.54
CA VAL A 374 -11.27 -12.42 0.34
C VAL A 374 -12.34 -12.92 1.32
N TYR A 375 -13.33 -13.63 0.82
CA TYR A 375 -14.32 -14.34 1.61
C TYR A 375 -14.02 -15.83 1.62
N GLU A 376 -14.24 -16.47 2.77
CA GLU A 376 -14.15 -17.94 2.90
C GLU A 376 -15.55 -18.53 2.78
N ILE A 377 -15.74 -19.42 1.80
CA ILE A 377 -17.01 -20.04 1.49
C ILE A 377 -16.92 -21.53 1.78
N ILE A 378 -17.77 -22.02 2.65
CA ILE A 378 -17.92 -23.46 2.89
C ILE A 378 -19.04 -23.96 1.98
N THR A 379 -18.71 -24.89 1.08
CA THR A 379 -19.70 -25.48 0.18
C THR A 379 -20.57 -26.50 0.88
N ALA A 380 -21.73 -26.82 0.30
CA ALA A 380 -22.60 -27.88 0.81
C ALA A 380 -21.94 -29.28 0.83
N LYS A 381 -20.82 -29.45 0.12
CA LYS A 381 -20.00 -30.69 0.12
C LYS A 381 -18.92 -30.68 1.22
N GLY A 382 -18.71 -29.55 1.90
CA GLY A 382 -17.70 -29.38 2.92
C GLY A 382 -16.36 -28.84 2.42
N ASP A 383 -16.24 -28.51 1.13
CA ASP A 383 -15.03 -27.91 0.58
C ASP A 383 -14.94 -26.44 0.97
N THR A 384 -13.72 -25.95 1.23
CA THR A 384 -13.45 -24.55 1.51
C THR A 384 -12.94 -23.84 0.25
N LEU A 385 -13.61 -22.77 -0.15
CA LEU A 385 -13.24 -21.92 -1.28
C LEU A 385 -12.92 -20.51 -0.79
N TYR A 386 -11.90 -19.89 -1.36
CA TYR A 386 -11.56 -18.48 -1.12
C TYR A 386 -11.98 -17.66 -2.34
N VAL A 387 -12.90 -16.73 -2.14
CA VAL A 387 -13.50 -15.93 -3.20
C VAL A 387 -13.12 -14.46 -3.01
N SER A 388 -12.32 -13.92 -3.92
CA SER A 388 -11.95 -12.50 -3.98
C SER A 388 -12.81 -11.72 -4.98
N ASN A 389 -13.32 -12.38 -6.03
CA ASN A 389 -14.22 -11.79 -7.01
C ASN A 389 -15.67 -12.17 -6.72
N PRO A 390 -16.59 -11.21 -6.48
CA PRO A 390 -18.00 -11.49 -6.24
C PRO A 390 -18.69 -12.29 -7.35
N SER A 391 -18.21 -12.16 -8.60
CA SER A 391 -18.78 -12.89 -9.74
C SER A 391 -18.53 -14.40 -9.66
N ASN A 392 -17.46 -14.82 -8.99
CA ASN A 392 -17.07 -16.21 -8.80
C ASN A 392 -17.75 -16.87 -7.58
N LEU A 393 -18.68 -16.16 -6.92
CA LEU A 393 -19.42 -16.74 -5.80
C LEU A 393 -20.32 -17.89 -6.30
N PRO A 394 -20.23 -19.10 -5.70
CA PRO A 394 -21.10 -20.22 -6.05
C PRO A 394 -22.59 -19.89 -5.88
N ASP A 395 -23.43 -20.63 -6.59
CA ASP A 395 -24.88 -20.49 -6.44
C ASP A 395 -25.32 -20.71 -4.98
N PRO A 396 -26.32 -19.97 -4.48
CA PRO A 396 -26.76 -20.07 -3.09
C PRO A 396 -27.08 -21.48 -2.62
N GLY A 397 -27.53 -22.37 -3.51
CA GLY A 397 -27.80 -23.78 -3.19
C GLY A 397 -26.55 -24.64 -2.98
N GLN A 398 -25.38 -24.15 -3.37
CA GLN A 398 -24.10 -24.84 -3.21
C GLN A 398 -23.31 -24.32 -1.99
N VAL A 399 -23.78 -23.27 -1.35
CA VAL A 399 -23.12 -22.61 -0.21
C VAL A 399 -23.78 -23.06 1.08
N ALA A 400 -22.99 -23.65 1.99
CA ALA A 400 -23.43 -23.98 3.35
C ALA A 400 -23.21 -22.79 4.29
N GLU A 401 -22.05 -22.13 4.21
CA GLU A 401 -21.66 -21.05 5.10
C GLU A 401 -20.78 -20.02 4.37
N MET A 402 -20.97 -18.76 4.68
CA MET A 402 -20.11 -17.67 4.21
C MET A 402 -19.43 -17.02 5.40
N ARG A 403 -18.13 -16.78 5.27
CA ARG A 403 -17.30 -16.15 6.31
C ARG A 403 -16.61 -14.92 5.75
N GLU A 404 -16.62 -13.85 6.52
CA GLU A 404 -15.90 -12.62 6.21
C GLU A 404 -14.60 -12.52 7.01
N PRO A 405 -13.56 -11.87 6.47
CA PRO A 405 -12.32 -11.63 7.19
C PRO A 405 -12.54 -10.57 8.27
N ILE A 406 -12.10 -10.88 9.49
CA ILE A 406 -12.10 -9.97 10.63
C ILE A 406 -10.69 -9.46 10.85
N CYS A 407 -10.53 -8.17 11.03
CA CYS A 407 -9.29 -7.54 11.45
C CYS A 407 -9.39 -7.01 12.88
N GLU A 408 -8.27 -7.01 13.57
CA GLU A 408 -8.08 -6.25 14.81
C GLU A 408 -7.55 -4.86 14.43
N ALA A 409 -8.28 -3.83 14.82
CA ALA A 409 -7.97 -2.43 14.60
C ALA A 409 -7.53 -1.79 15.92
N ASN A 410 -6.30 -1.27 15.96
CA ASN A 410 -5.74 -0.51 17.05
C ASN A 410 -5.83 0.98 16.71
N ILE A 411 -6.64 1.70 17.45
CA ILE A 411 -6.92 3.12 17.22
C ILE A 411 -6.36 3.92 18.40
N LEU A 412 -5.49 4.88 18.09
CA LEU A 412 -4.99 5.82 19.07
C LEU A 412 -5.63 7.19 18.81
N VAL A 413 -6.23 7.80 19.83
CA VAL A 413 -7.04 9.02 19.68
C VAL A 413 -7.05 9.85 20.95
N PRO A 414 -7.03 11.22 20.87
CA PRO A 414 -7.23 12.09 22.03
C PRO A 414 -8.61 11.87 22.69
N LYS A 415 -8.66 12.04 24.02
CA LYS A 415 -9.87 11.80 24.83
C LYS A 415 -11.14 12.48 24.32
N ASP A 416 -11.00 13.67 23.74
CA ASP A 416 -12.13 14.49 23.27
C ASP A 416 -12.88 13.85 22.08
N TYR A 417 -12.24 12.97 21.33
CA TYR A 417 -12.82 12.36 20.12
C TYR A 417 -13.22 10.89 20.30
N VAL A 418 -13.00 10.30 21.48
CA VAL A 418 -13.29 8.87 21.76
C VAL A 418 -14.74 8.51 21.44
N GLY A 419 -15.71 9.34 21.84
CA GLY A 419 -17.12 9.08 21.59
C GLY A 419 -17.47 9.01 20.10
N ASN A 420 -16.87 9.89 19.29
CA ASN A 420 -17.09 9.89 17.83
C ASN A 420 -16.48 8.64 17.18
N VAL A 421 -15.29 8.24 17.63
CA VAL A 421 -14.61 7.04 17.13
C VAL A 421 -15.37 5.77 17.49
N ILE A 422 -15.85 5.65 18.73
CA ILE A 422 -16.70 4.52 19.16
C ILE A 422 -17.96 4.44 18.29
N SER A 423 -18.63 5.58 18.03
CA SER A 423 -19.83 5.62 17.18
C SER A 423 -19.52 5.14 15.77
N LEU A 424 -18.39 5.55 15.20
CA LEU A 424 -17.94 5.07 13.88
C LEU A 424 -17.68 3.55 13.87
N CYS A 425 -16.98 3.04 14.87
CA CYS A 425 -16.70 1.60 14.97
C CYS A 425 -17.98 0.77 15.09
N VAL A 426 -18.95 1.22 15.86
CA VAL A 426 -20.26 0.55 16.01
C VAL A 426 -21.04 0.58 14.69
N GLU A 427 -21.06 1.72 13.98
CA GLU A 427 -21.68 1.83 12.65
C GLU A 427 -21.07 0.81 11.66
N LYS A 428 -19.76 0.59 11.75
CA LYS A 428 -19.01 -0.36 10.93
C LYS A 428 -18.98 -1.79 11.48
N ARG A 429 -19.97 -2.16 12.31
CA ARG A 429 -20.14 -3.51 12.89
C ARG A 429 -19.00 -3.94 13.81
N GLY A 430 -18.25 -3.00 14.37
CA GLY A 430 -17.11 -3.30 15.23
C GLY A 430 -17.51 -3.81 16.62
N VAL A 431 -16.68 -4.71 17.14
CA VAL A 431 -16.77 -5.25 18.49
C VAL A 431 -15.59 -4.74 19.31
N GLN A 432 -15.85 -3.94 20.34
CA GLN A 432 -14.80 -3.44 21.22
C GLN A 432 -14.17 -4.56 22.05
N LYS A 433 -12.85 -4.64 22.05
CA LYS A 433 -12.08 -5.62 22.82
C LYS A 433 -11.45 -5.00 24.06
N ASP A 434 -10.87 -3.82 23.88
CA ASP A 434 -10.14 -3.15 24.96
C ASP A 434 -10.17 -1.63 24.78
N MET A 435 -9.97 -0.90 25.87
CA MET A 435 -9.83 0.55 25.85
C MET A 435 -8.98 0.98 27.04
N GLN A 436 -7.88 1.64 26.77
CA GLN A 436 -6.91 2.08 27.77
C GLN A 436 -6.67 3.58 27.66
N PHE A 437 -6.69 4.27 28.79
CA PHE A 437 -6.37 5.69 28.90
C PHE A 437 -4.90 5.84 29.25
N ILE A 438 -4.13 6.46 28.35
CA ILE A 438 -2.68 6.64 28.50
C ILE A 438 -2.38 8.13 28.37
N GLY A 439 -2.12 8.79 29.48
CA GLY A 439 -1.88 10.25 29.47
C GLY A 439 -3.05 11.04 28.87
N GLY A 440 -2.80 11.79 27.81
CA GLY A 440 -3.78 12.56 27.03
C GLY A 440 -4.51 11.74 25.97
N GLN A 441 -3.99 10.57 25.63
CA GLN A 441 -4.49 9.71 24.57
C GLN A 441 -5.30 8.52 25.08
N VAL A 442 -6.09 7.90 24.20
CA VAL A 442 -6.82 6.66 24.47
C VAL A 442 -6.50 5.66 23.36
N SER A 443 -6.00 4.51 23.77
CA SER A 443 -5.83 3.36 22.89
C SER A 443 -7.10 2.53 22.91
N ILE A 444 -7.70 2.31 21.73
CA ILE A 444 -8.94 1.57 21.59
C ILE A 444 -8.70 0.41 20.62
N ARG A 445 -9.05 -0.80 21.05
CA ARG A 445 -8.91 -2.01 20.24
C ARG A 445 -10.29 -2.55 19.88
N TYR A 446 -10.53 -2.67 18.57
CA TYR A 446 -11.75 -3.19 17.98
C TYR A 446 -11.48 -4.38 17.08
N GLU A 447 -12.37 -5.35 17.04
CA GLU A 447 -12.51 -6.26 15.92
C GLU A 447 -13.54 -5.70 14.94
N LEU A 448 -13.15 -5.59 13.68
CA LEU A 448 -13.97 -5.03 12.59
C LEU A 448 -13.95 -5.97 11.39
N PRO A 449 -15.07 -6.09 10.64
CA PRO A 449 -15.02 -6.72 9.33
C PRO A 449 -14.08 -5.96 8.41
N MET A 450 -13.13 -6.66 7.79
CA MET A 450 -12.10 -6.02 6.96
C MET A 450 -12.70 -5.26 5.76
N SER A 451 -13.83 -5.75 5.21
CA SER A 451 -14.57 -5.08 4.15
C SER A 451 -15.07 -3.68 4.54
N GLU A 452 -15.29 -3.42 5.82
CA GLU A 452 -15.71 -2.10 6.32
C GLU A 452 -14.51 -1.18 6.59
N VAL A 453 -13.34 -1.77 6.89
CA VAL A 453 -12.10 -1.00 7.17
C VAL A 453 -11.44 -0.53 5.89
N VAL A 454 -11.34 -1.42 4.90
CA VAL A 454 -10.61 -1.20 3.66
C VAL A 454 -11.17 -0.06 2.81
N MET A 455 -12.49 0.19 2.84
CA MET A 455 -13.14 1.14 1.92
C MET A 455 -12.95 2.61 2.33
N ASP A 456 -13.61 3.04 3.38
CA ASP A 456 -13.73 4.45 3.76
C ASP A 456 -13.45 4.74 5.25
N PHE A 457 -13.11 3.69 6.00
CA PHE A 457 -12.97 3.81 7.45
C PHE A 457 -11.87 4.78 7.87
N PHE A 458 -10.71 4.73 7.21
CA PHE A 458 -9.59 5.61 7.53
C PHE A 458 -9.94 7.10 7.32
N ASP A 459 -10.55 7.42 6.18
CA ASP A 459 -10.96 8.80 5.87
C ASP A 459 -12.02 9.30 6.84
N ARG A 460 -12.98 8.44 7.17
CA ARG A 460 -14.00 8.75 8.18
C ARG A 460 -13.42 8.91 9.57
N LEU A 461 -12.47 8.05 9.94
CA LEU A 461 -11.76 8.13 11.21
C LEU A 461 -11.03 9.47 11.35
N LYS A 462 -10.27 9.87 10.32
CA LYS A 462 -9.61 11.19 10.27
C LYS A 462 -10.63 12.33 10.33
N SER A 463 -11.75 12.21 9.64
CA SER A 463 -12.80 13.24 9.66
C SER A 463 -13.44 13.40 11.05
N VAL A 464 -13.86 12.31 11.71
CA VAL A 464 -14.54 12.38 13.02
C VAL A 464 -13.60 12.77 14.16
N SER A 465 -12.30 12.57 13.99
CA SER A 465 -11.25 12.95 14.93
C SER A 465 -10.52 14.25 14.58
N ARG A 466 -10.94 14.96 13.53
CA ARG A 466 -10.26 16.15 12.98
C ARG A 466 -8.79 15.93 12.64
N GLY A 467 -8.46 14.73 12.17
CA GLY A 467 -7.11 14.34 11.80
C GLY A 467 -6.27 13.74 12.93
N PHE A 468 -6.75 13.75 14.17
CA PHE A 468 -5.94 13.32 15.32
C PHE A 468 -5.91 11.81 15.59
N ALA A 469 -6.87 11.03 15.06
CA ALA A 469 -6.84 9.58 15.27
C ALA A 469 -5.89 8.90 14.30
N SER A 470 -5.14 7.93 14.79
CA SER A 470 -4.33 7.01 13.99
C SER A 470 -4.88 5.60 14.08
N LEU A 471 -4.62 4.80 13.04
CA LEU A 471 -5.11 3.45 12.87
C LEU A 471 -3.97 2.54 12.43
N ASP A 472 -3.87 1.41 13.09
CA ASP A 472 -3.16 0.22 12.62
C ASP A 472 -4.12 -0.96 12.66
N TYR A 473 -4.05 -1.86 11.66
CA TYR A 473 -4.93 -3.03 11.64
C TYR A 473 -4.23 -4.26 11.07
N SER A 474 -4.66 -5.44 11.54
CA SER A 474 -4.13 -6.71 11.08
C SER A 474 -5.25 -7.76 10.96
N PHE A 475 -5.14 -8.65 9.96
CA PHE A 475 -6.05 -9.78 9.82
C PHE A 475 -5.92 -10.74 11.01
N VAL A 476 -7.06 -11.20 11.55
CA VAL A 476 -7.11 -12.14 12.68
C VAL A 476 -7.65 -13.50 12.24
N ARG A 477 -8.89 -13.53 11.71
CA ARG A 477 -9.59 -14.77 11.34
C ARG A 477 -10.72 -14.53 10.35
N PHE A 478 -11.27 -15.62 9.83
CA PHE A 478 -12.56 -15.60 9.16
C PHE A 478 -13.67 -15.90 10.16
N GLU A 479 -14.82 -15.20 10.06
CA GLU A 479 -15.98 -15.37 10.93
C GLU A 479 -17.25 -15.44 10.11
N MET A 480 -18.18 -16.34 10.52
CA MET A 480 -19.46 -16.52 9.84
C MET A 480 -20.28 -15.24 9.86
N ALA A 481 -20.80 -14.85 8.69
CA ALA A 481 -21.63 -13.66 8.56
C ALA A 481 -22.77 -13.89 7.56
N ASN A 482 -23.87 -13.15 7.76
CA ASN A 482 -25.02 -13.19 6.86
C ASN A 482 -24.77 -12.33 5.62
N LEU A 483 -23.98 -12.85 4.70
CA LEU A 483 -23.56 -12.17 3.48
C LEU A 483 -24.46 -12.48 2.31
N VAL A 484 -24.58 -11.54 1.37
CA VAL A 484 -25.31 -11.71 0.12
C VAL A 484 -24.54 -11.08 -1.03
N LYS A 485 -24.69 -11.68 -2.21
CA LYS A 485 -24.21 -11.08 -3.46
C LYS A 485 -25.23 -10.05 -3.93
N LEU A 486 -24.76 -8.84 -4.17
CA LEU A 486 -25.51 -7.74 -4.75
C LEU A 486 -25.09 -7.61 -6.22
N ASP A 487 -26.00 -7.91 -7.14
CA ASP A 487 -25.80 -7.75 -8.58
C ASP A 487 -26.39 -6.40 -9.04
N ILE A 488 -25.68 -5.72 -9.94
CA ILE A 488 -26.19 -4.53 -10.63
C ILE A 488 -26.61 -4.93 -12.05
N LEU A 489 -27.85 -4.58 -12.40
CA LEU A 489 -28.39 -4.83 -13.73
C LEU A 489 -28.64 -3.48 -14.42
N ILE A 490 -28.16 -3.37 -15.66
CA ILE A 490 -28.40 -2.21 -16.52
C ILE A 490 -29.25 -2.67 -17.70
N ASN A 491 -30.44 -2.13 -17.82
CA ASN A 491 -31.49 -2.56 -18.77
C ASN A 491 -31.91 -4.05 -18.67
N GLY A 492 -31.59 -4.71 -17.57
CA GLY A 492 -31.88 -6.12 -17.34
C GLY A 492 -30.67 -7.04 -17.47
N ASP A 493 -29.58 -6.55 -18.06
CA ASP A 493 -28.33 -7.29 -18.19
C ASP A 493 -27.47 -7.09 -16.95
N ARG A 494 -26.91 -8.17 -16.39
CA ARG A 494 -25.99 -8.11 -15.25
C ARG A 494 -24.65 -7.56 -15.71
N VAL A 495 -24.08 -6.69 -14.90
CA VAL A 495 -22.71 -6.17 -15.07
C VAL A 495 -21.86 -6.79 -13.99
N ASP A 496 -21.07 -7.80 -14.34
CA ASP A 496 -20.24 -8.59 -13.44
C ASP A 496 -19.23 -7.74 -12.67
N ALA A 497 -18.61 -6.78 -13.34
CA ALA A 497 -17.65 -5.85 -12.76
C ALA A 497 -18.22 -4.91 -11.67
N LEU A 498 -19.54 -4.80 -11.55
CA LEU A 498 -20.25 -4.00 -10.55
C LEU A 498 -20.85 -4.86 -9.43
N ALA A 499 -20.64 -6.17 -9.43
CA ALA A 499 -21.12 -7.05 -8.38
C ALA A 499 -20.36 -6.83 -7.07
N ALA A 500 -21.06 -6.92 -5.93
CA ALA A 500 -20.46 -6.75 -4.61
C ALA A 500 -20.99 -7.80 -3.62
N ILE A 501 -20.18 -8.18 -2.63
CA ILE A 501 -20.63 -8.96 -1.48
C ILE A 501 -20.84 -7.98 -0.33
N THR A 502 -21.98 -8.09 0.35
CA THR A 502 -22.35 -7.21 1.46
C THR A 502 -23.14 -7.93 2.52
N HIS A 503 -23.14 -7.42 3.75
CA HIS A 503 -24.00 -7.94 4.80
C HIS A 503 -25.49 -7.70 4.46
N ARG A 504 -26.34 -8.70 4.70
CA ARG A 504 -27.76 -8.69 4.28
C ARG A 504 -28.52 -7.47 4.81
N GLU A 505 -28.27 -7.05 6.05
CA GLU A 505 -28.96 -5.92 6.66
C GLU A 505 -28.69 -4.59 5.95
N TYR A 506 -27.48 -4.41 5.42
CA TYR A 506 -27.07 -3.18 4.72
C TYR A 506 -27.29 -3.24 3.21
N SER A 507 -27.68 -4.42 2.68
CA SER A 507 -27.80 -4.65 1.23
C SER A 507 -28.78 -3.71 0.53
N LEU A 508 -29.91 -3.38 1.17
CA LEU A 508 -30.92 -2.49 0.61
C LEU A 508 -30.37 -1.05 0.49
N GLN A 509 -29.73 -0.55 1.54
CA GLN A 509 -29.15 0.80 1.54
C GLN A 509 -28.01 0.91 0.54
N LYS A 510 -27.09 -0.06 0.55
CA LYS A 510 -25.95 -0.12 -0.38
C LYS A 510 -26.43 -0.23 -1.83
N GLY A 511 -27.44 -1.06 -2.09
CA GLY A 511 -28.02 -1.22 -3.42
C GLY A 511 -28.70 0.07 -3.93
N ARG A 512 -29.37 0.84 -3.06
CA ARG A 512 -29.94 2.14 -3.42
C ARG A 512 -28.88 3.17 -3.73
N ASN A 513 -27.90 3.32 -2.83
CA ASN A 513 -26.80 4.27 -2.98
C ASN A 513 -26.05 4.02 -4.30
N LEU A 514 -25.75 2.75 -4.59
CA LEU A 514 -25.05 2.37 -5.81
C LEU A 514 -25.89 2.64 -7.06
N ALA A 515 -27.19 2.29 -7.05
CA ALA A 515 -28.08 2.57 -8.17
C ALA A 515 -28.24 4.07 -8.43
N ASP A 516 -28.34 4.90 -7.39
CA ASP A 516 -28.47 6.36 -7.52
C ASP A 516 -27.16 6.99 -8.03
N LYS A 517 -25.99 6.56 -7.56
CA LYS A 517 -24.70 7.00 -8.12
C LYS A 517 -24.55 6.62 -9.59
N MET A 518 -24.89 5.39 -9.97
CA MET A 518 -24.88 4.97 -11.36
C MET A 518 -25.78 5.85 -12.23
N LYS A 519 -26.93 6.27 -11.72
CA LYS A 519 -27.84 7.18 -12.42
C LYS A 519 -27.22 8.57 -12.68
N GLU A 520 -26.38 9.06 -11.78
CA GLU A 520 -25.67 10.34 -11.93
C GLU A 520 -24.56 10.24 -12.99
N LEU A 521 -23.85 9.12 -13.03
CA LEU A 521 -22.68 8.90 -13.88
C LEU A 521 -23.03 8.44 -15.29
N ILE A 522 -24.06 7.58 -15.45
CA ILE A 522 -24.44 7.11 -16.76
C ILE A 522 -25.10 8.25 -17.55
N PRO A 523 -24.56 8.64 -18.72
CA PRO A 523 -25.10 9.74 -19.51
C PRO A 523 -26.47 9.39 -20.07
N ARG A 524 -27.33 10.43 -20.23
CA ARG A 524 -28.64 10.27 -20.85
C ARG A 524 -28.49 9.82 -22.30
N GLN A 525 -29.12 8.71 -22.63
CA GLN A 525 -29.11 8.14 -23.96
C GLN A 525 -30.46 8.39 -24.69
N MET A 526 -30.61 7.89 -25.90
CA MET A 526 -31.83 8.06 -26.70
C MET A 526 -33.02 7.24 -26.19
N PHE A 527 -32.79 6.36 -25.18
CA PHE A 527 -33.79 5.54 -24.50
C PHE A 527 -33.63 5.61 -22.98
N ASP A 528 -34.65 5.20 -22.24
CA ASP A 528 -34.57 5.15 -20.78
C ASP A 528 -33.70 3.96 -20.35
N VAL A 529 -32.67 4.21 -19.52
CA VAL A 529 -31.79 3.19 -18.96
C VAL A 529 -32.27 2.84 -17.56
N ALA A 530 -32.71 1.60 -17.36
CA ALA A 530 -33.10 1.10 -16.05
C ALA A 530 -31.86 0.54 -15.34
N ILE A 531 -31.60 1.01 -14.12
CA ILE A 531 -30.55 0.53 -13.24
C ILE A 531 -31.21 -0.15 -12.06
N GLN A 532 -30.82 -1.38 -11.77
CA GLN A 532 -31.44 -2.20 -10.74
C GLN A 532 -30.36 -2.86 -9.90
N ALA A 533 -30.57 -2.88 -8.59
CA ALA A 533 -29.77 -3.69 -7.67
C ALA A 533 -30.61 -4.92 -7.30
N ALA A 534 -30.02 -6.10 -7.36
CA ALA A 534 -30.72 -7.35 -7.11
C ALA A 534 -29.89 -8.30 -6.22
N ILE A 535 -30.60 -9.11 -5.43
CA ILE A 535 -30.03 -10.23 -4.67
C ILE A 535 -30.63 -11.51 -5.24
N GLY A 536 -29.79 -12.31 -5.90
CA GLY A 536 -30.27 -13.47 -6.67
C GLY A 536 -31.22 -13.02 -7.79
N GLY A 537 -32.47 -13.51 -7.76
CA GLY A 537 -33.51 -13.12 -8.73
C GLY A 537 -34.38 -11.92 -8.32
N SER A 538 -34.20 -11.38 -7.10
CA SER A 538 -35.09 -10.35 -6.52
C SER A 538 -34.48 -8.96 -6.62
N VAL A 539 -35.16 -8.05 -7.33
CA VAL A 539 -34.77 -6.63 -7.42
C VAL A 539 -35.13 -5.93 -6.10
N ILE A 540 -34.11 -5.40 -5.41
CA ILE A 540 -34.25 -4.70 -4.12
C ILE A 540 -34.28 -3.17 -4.27
N ALA A 541 -33.63 -2.63 -5.30
CA ALA A 541 -33.63 -1.21 -5.60
C ALA A 541 -33.68 -1.00 -7.12
N ARG A 542 -34.30 0.13 -7.54
CA ARG A 542 -34.40 0.48 -8.94
C ARG A 542 -34.40 1.99 -9.12
N THR A 543 -33.60 2.45 -10.08
CA THR A 543 -33.60 3.84 -10.56
C THR A 543 -33.62 3.87 -12.09
N THR A 544 -33.81 5.03 -12.72
CA THR A 544 -33.89 5.14 -14.18
C THR A 544 -33.26 6.43 -14.65
N VAL A 545 -32.29 6.33 -15.56
CA VAL A 545 -31.77 7.47 -16.34
C VAL A 545 -32.77 7.75 -17.46
N LYS A 546 -33.41 8.91 -17.42
CA LYS A 546 -34.40 9.29 -18.44
C LYS A 546 -33.73 9.60 -19.78
N ALA A 547 -34.33 9.12 -20.87
CA ALA A 547 -33.87 9.40 -22.21
C ALA A 547 -33.79 10.89 -22.53
N LEU A 548 -32.89 11.25 -23.46
CA LEU A 548 -32.88 12.56 -24.10
C LEU A 548 -34.25 12.83 -24.73
N ARG A 549 -34.86 13.94 -24.42
CA ARG A 549 -36.17 14.36 -24.98
C ARG A 549 -35.97 15.45 -26.01
N LYS A 550 -36.24 15.15 -27.27
CA LYS A 550 -36.54 16.18 -28.26
C LYS A 550 -37.96 16.65 -28.02
N ASN A 551 -38.19 17.95 -27.91
CA ASN A 551 -39.53 18.50 -27.77
C ASN A 551 -40.28 18.41 -29.10
N VAL A 552 -40.88 17.24 -29.37
CA VAL A 552 -41.61 16.96 -30.63
C VAL A 552 -42.91 17.73 -30.74
N THR A 553 -43.36 18.34 -29.64
CA THR A 553 -44.60 19.13 -29.58
C THR A 553 -44.36 20.64 -29.64
N ALA A 554 -43.09 21.10 -29.66
CA ALA A 554 -42.73 22.53 -29.72
C ALA A 554 -43.32 23.28 -30.91
N LYS A 555 -43.51 22.57 -32.07
CA LYS A 555 -44.11 23.15 -33.29
C LYS A 555 -45.61 22.92 -33.41
N CYS A 556 -46.29 22.41 -32.37
CA CYS A 556 -47.73 22.25 -32.36
C CYS A 556 -48.39 23.49 -31.78
N TYR A 557 -48.75 24.44 -32.61
CA TYR A 557 -49.53 25.63 -32.23
C TYR A 557 -51.01 25.26 -32.04
N GLY A 558 -51.63 25.75 -30.96
CA GLY A 558 -53.06 25.59 -30.68
C GLY A 558 -53.45 24.24 -30.07
N GLY A 559 -54.69 24.07 -29.69
CA GLY A 559 -55.22 22.98 -28.87
C GLY A 559 -55.37 21.58 -29.53
N ASP A 560 -54.62 21.25 -30.56
CA ASP A 560 -54.70 19.91 -31.20
C ASP A 560 -54.09 18.84 -30.31
N VAL A 561 -54.89 18.38 -29.33
CA VAL A 561 -54.56 17.34 -28.37
C VAL A 561 -54.29 15.98 -29.05
N SER A 562 -55.00 15.70 -30.13
CA SER A 562 -54.90 14.44 -30.88
C SER A 562 -53.54 14.31 -31.55
N ARG A 563 -53.06 15.36 -32.20
CA ARG A 563 -51.75 15.42 -32.86
C ARG A 563 -50.59 15.32 -31.83
N LYS A 564 -50.73 16.03 -30.70
CA LYS A 564 -49.78 15.95 -29.59
C LYS A 564 -49.65 14.52 -29.04
N LYS A 565 -50.77 13.83 -28.77
CA LYS A 565 -50.82 12.43 -28.33
C LYS A 565 -50.17 11.50 -29.33
N LYS A 566 -50.46 11.68 -30.64
CA LYS A 566 -49.90 10.84 -31.72
C LYS A 566 -48.38 10.99 -31.87
N LEU A 567 -47.86 12.20 -31.76
CA LEU A 567 -46.42 12.48 -31.79
C LEU A 567 -45.70 11.92 -30.57
N LEU A 568 -46.27 12.04 -29.38
CA LEU A 568 -45.72 11.45 -28.14
C LEU A 568 -45.74 9.93 -28.18
N ALA A 569 -46.82 9.32 -28.71
CA ALA A 569 -46.91 7.87 -28.89
C ALA A 569 -45.86 7.34 -29.90
N LYS A 570 -45.62 8.06 -31.01
CA LYS A 570 -44.60 7.74 -32.00
C LYS A 570 -43.21 7.87 -31.41
N GLN A 571 -42.93 8.88 -30.58
CA GLN A 571 -41.67 9.04 -29.85
C GLN A 571 -41.46 7.89 -28.87
N LYS A 572 -42.48 7.49 -28.09
CA LYS A 572 -42.45 6.37 -27.17
C LYS A 572 -42.13 5.05 -27.85
N ALA A 573 -42.78 4.78 -29.01
CA ALA A 573 -42.52 3.59 -29.81
C ALA A 573 -41.11 3.58 -30.40
N GLY A 574 -40.61 4.74 -30.87
CA GLY A 574 -39.22 4.88 -31.35
C GLY A 574 -38.19 4.58 -30.27
N LYS A 575 -38.39 5.10 -29.04
CA LYS A 575 -37.53 4.82 -27.90
C LYS A 575 -37.52 3.33 -27.50
N LYS A 576 -38.69 2.67 -27.58
CA LYS A 576 -38.78 1.23 -27.29
C LYS A 576 -37.98 0.38 -28.31
N ARG A 577 -38.00 0.77 -29.59
CA ARG A 577 -37.19 0.11 -30.63
C ARG A 577 -35.68 0.35 -30.41
N MET A 578 -35.28 1.59 -30.10
CA MET A 578 -33.87 1.91 -29.82
C MET A 578 -33.32 1.15 -28.60
N LYS A 579 -34.13 0.96 -27.56
CA LYS A 579 -33.77 0.14 -26.42
C LYS A 579 -33.47 -1.32 -26.73
N GLN A 580 -34.11 -1.87 -27.77
CA GLN A 580 -33.93 -3.26 -28.23
C GLN A 580 -32.64 -3.47 -29.06
N VAL A 581 -32.02 -2.40 -29.55
CA VAL A 581 -30.89 -2.45 -30.50
C VAL A 581 -29.64 -1.75 -29.93
N GLY A 582 -29.81 -0.86 -28.94
CA GLY A 582 -28.70 -0.04 -28.42
C GLY A 582 -28.06 -0.66 -27.17
N ASN A 583 -26.74 -0.81 -27.21
CA ASN A 583 -25.94 -1.08 -26.02
C ASN A 583 -25.84 0.18 -25.16
N VAL A 584 -25.77 0.02 -23.84
CA VAL A 584 -25.56 1.13 -22.91
C VAL A 584 -24.07 1.32 -22.71
N GLU A 585 -23.55 2.48 -23.07
CA GLU A 585 -22.19 2.86 -22.71
C GLU A 585 -22.13 3.18 -21.21
N ILE A 586 -21.27 2.46 -20.50
CA ILE A 586 -20.99 2.65 -19.08
C ILE A 586 -19.65 3.39 -19.01
N PRO A 587 -19.60 4.62 -18.53
CA PRO A 587 -18.34 5.35 -18.40
C PRO A 587 -17.45 4.74 -17.32
N GLN A 588 -16.14 4.91 -17.44
CA GLN A 588 -15.12 4.41 -16.50
C GLN A 588 -15.41 4.84 -15.04
N ASP A 589 -15.81 6.09 -14.86
CA ASP A 589 -16.19 6.63 -13.54
C ASP A 589 -17.30 5.84 -12.83
N ALA A 590 -18.14 5.13 -13.59
CA ALA A 590 -19.21 4.31 -13.03
C ALA A 590 -18.67 3.07 -12.30
N PHE A 591 -17.56 2.48 -12.76
CA PHE A 591 -16.91 1.35 -12.09
C PHE A 591 -16.21 1.81 -10.80
N LEU A 592 -15.61 3.01 -10.82
CA LEU A 592 -14.99 3.63 -9.65
C LEU A 592 -16.00 4.15 -8.61
N ALA A 593 -17.26 4.41 -9.03
CA ALA A 593 -18.29 4.93 -8.14
C ALA A 593 -18.70 3.93 -7.04
N VAL A 594 -18.48 2.63 -7.28
CA VAL A 594 -18.68 1.58 -6.27
C VAL A 594 -17.73 1.77 -5.07
N LEU A 595 -16.58 2.41 -5.30
CA LEU A 595 -15.58 2.72 -4.27
C LEU A 595 -16.06 3.74 -3.24
N ARG A 596 -17.00 4.61 -3.62
CA ARG A 596 -17.41 5.78 -2.82
C ARG A 596 -18.83 5.65 -2.26
N THR A 597 -19.40 4.44 -2.25
CA THR A 597 -20.71 4.10 -1.68
C THR A 597 -20.60 3.29 -0.41
#